data_1c2ec07dd40012b56d3ea4c43aa74772
#
_entry.id   1c2ec07dd40012b56d3ea4c43aa74772
#
_cell.length_a   1.000
_cell.length_b   1.000
_cell.length_c   1.000
_cell.angle_alpha   90.00
_cell.angle_beta   90.00
_cell.angle_gamma   90.00
#
_symmetry.space_group_name_H-M   'P 1'
#
loop_
_entity.id
_entity.type
_entity.pdbx_description
1 polymer ?
#
loop_
_entity_poly.entity_id
_entity_poly.type
_entity_poly.pdbx_seq_one_letter_code
_entity_poly.pdbx_strand_id
1 'polypeptide(L)'
;MPNRCLYISSFKDFLAENPLAVLGALHNNYHGEALTTTDEAWKGEIDILQRVLQPLKEEVAQIIFEYEIPRLGKRIDVVLLLRGLIFCLEFKVGQKDALQADVEQVMDYALDLKNFHRFSHDKVIVPVLIPTRHKSSTKEFKPSVSGNFQVRRSLS
;
A
#
# COMPACT_ATOMS: atom_id res chain seq x y z
N MET A 1 -21.56 3.45 8.82
CA MET A 1 -20.18 3.40 9.31
C MET A 1 -19.32 4.28 8.42
N PRO A 2 -18.49 5.12 8.97
CA PRO A 2 -17.56 5.87 8.12
C PRO A 2 -16.67 4.88 7.36
N ASN A 3 -16.52 5.10 6.05
CA ASN A 3 -15.60 4.30 5.23
C ASN A 3 -14.19 4.49 5.76
N ARG A 4 -13.54 3.41 6.15
CA ARG A 4 -12.14 3.44 6.62
C ARG A 4 -11.12 3.50 5.49
N CYS A 5 -11.56 3.59 4.25
CA CYS A 5 -10.70 3.70 3.08
C CYS A 5 -11.34 4.63 2.05
N LEU A 6 -10.52 5.17 1.17
CA LEU A 6 -10.99 6.04 0.10
C LEU A 6 -11.38 5.27 -1.17
N TYR A 7 -10.80 4.08 -1.38
CA TYR A 7 -11.10 3.23 -2.52
C TYR A 7 -10.85 1.77 -2.17
N ILE A 8 -11.72 0.88 -2.61
CA ILE A 8 -11.58 -0.57 -2.51
C ILE A 8 -12.11 -1.25 -3.77
N SER A 9 -11.37 -2.21 -4.27
CA SER A 9 -11.75 -2.96 -5.48
C SER A 9 -11.12 -4.35 -5.51
N SER A 10 -11.64 -5.24 -6.36
CA SER A 10 -10.92 -6.45 -6.75
C SER A 10 -9.71 -6.08 -7.61
N PHE A 11 -8.69 -6.95 -7.67
CA PHE A 11 -7.56 -6.75 -8.60
C PHE A 11 -8.05 -6.65 -10.05
N LYS A 12 -8.95 -7.54 -10.43
CA LYS A 12 -9.51 -7.59 -11.79
C LYS A 12 -10.15 -6.27 -12.18
N ASP A 13 -11.01 -5.72 -11.33
CA ASP A 13 -11.71 -4.47 -11.62
C ASP A 13 -10.76 -3.27 -11.57
N PHE A 14 -9.88 -3.19 -10.58
CA PHE A 14 -8.87 -2.13 -10.49
C PHE A 14 -7.95 -2.08 -11.71
N LEU A 15 -7.49 -3.24 -12.18
CA LEU A 15 -6.58 -3.32 -13.33
C LEU A 15 -7.26 -3.02 -14.67
N ALA A 16 -8.58 -3.20 -14.75
CA ALA A 16 -9.39 -2.87 -15.92
C ALA A 16 -9.90 -1.43 -15.90
N GLU A 17 -9.86 -0.75 -14.75
CA GLU A 17 -10.42 0.58 -14.59
C GLU A 17 -9.50 1.66 -15.14
N ASN A 18 -10.09 2.73 -15.68
CA ASN A 18 -9.33 3.90 -16.10
C ASN A 18 -8.65 4.55 -14.89
N PRO A 19 -7.34 4.85 -14.95
CA PRO A 19 -6.63 5.51 -13.85
C PRO A 19 -7.28 6.80 -13.36
N LEU A 20 -7.86 7.59 -14.25
CA LEU A 20 -8.56 8.83 -13.88
C LEU A 20 -9.86 8.57 -13.12
N ALA A 21 -10.54 7.45 -13.38
CA ALA A 21 -11.73 7.06 -12.62
C ALA A 21 -11.36 6.64 -11.19
N VAL A 22 -10.27 5.90 -11.01
CA VAL A 22 -9.74 5.56 -9.68
C VAL A 22 -9.36 6.83 -8.92
N LEU A 23 -8.64 7.74 -9.57
CA LEU A 23 -8.26 9.03 -8.98
C LEU A 23 -9.48 9.86 -8.56
N GLY A 24 -10.50 9.91 -9.42
CA GLY A 24 -11.77 10.59 -9.14
C GLY A 24 -12.48 10.02 -7.92
N ALA A 25 -12.48 8.69 -7.76
CA ALA A 25 -13.05 8.03 -6.58
C ALA A 25 -12.30 8.39 -5.29
N LEU A 26 -10.95 8.45 -5.35
CA LEU A 26 -10.14 8.91 -4.22
C LEU A 26 -10.49 10.34 -3.80
N HIS A 27 -10.59 11.25 -4.77
CA HIS A 27 -10.98 12.65 -4.52
C HIS A 27 -12.39 12.76 -3.93
N ASN A 28 -13.37 12.05 -4.48
CA ASN A 28 -14.74 12.10 -4.02
C ASN A 28 -14.92 11.64 -2.57
N ASN A 29 -14.08 10.73 -2.13
CA ASN A 29 -14.13 10.16 -0.78
C ASN A 29 -13.17 10.86 0.20
N TYR A 30 -12.33 11.77 -0.28
CA TYR A 30 -11.40 12.53 0.55
C TYR A 30 -12.05 13.81 1.06
N HIS A 31 -12.13 13.96 2.38
CA HIS A 31 -12.77 15.11 3.03
C HIS A 31 -11.79 16.17 3.53
N GLY A 32 -10.50 16.06 3.17
CA GLY A 32 -9.47 17.05 3.48
C GLY A 32 -9.22 18.02 2.34
N GLU A 33 -8.36 19.02 2.56
CA GLU A 33 -7.83 19.84 1.47
C GLU A 33 -6.86 18.99 0.63
N ALA A 34 -7.27 18.69 -0.59
CA ALA A 34 -6.41 17.97 -1.53
C ALA A 34 -5.30 18.91 -2.02
N LEU A 35 -4.10 18.69 -1.54
CA LEU A 35 -2.91 19.35 -2.05
C LEU A 35 -2.51 18.76 -3.41
N THR A 36 -1.92 19.56 -4.29
CA THR A 36 -1.38 19.11 -5.58
C THR A 36 -0.43 17.92 -5.42
N THR A 37 0.35 17.92 -4.33
CA THR A 37 1.27 16.83 -3.99
C THR A 37 0.55 15.50 -3.70
N THR A 38 -0.63 15.54 -3.10
CA THR A 38 -1.45 14.34 -2.85
C THR A 38 -1.98 13.76 -4.16
N ASP A 39 -2.44 14.63 -5.07
CA ASP A 39 -2.93 14.23 -6.38
C ASP A 39 -1.83 13.54 -7.22
N GLU A 40 -0.64 14.13 -7.26
CA GLU A 40 0.52 13.55 -7.95
C GLU A 40 0.96 12.22 -7.34
N ALA A 41 0.93 12.10 -6.01
CA ALA A 41 1.23 10.86 -5.31
C ALA A 41 0.25 9.76 -5.70
N TRP A 42 -1.05 10.01 -5.62
CA TRP A 42 -2.08 9.02 -6.01
C TRP A 42 -1.99 8.61 -7.48
N LYS A 43 -1.73 9.56 -8.40
CA LYS A 43 -1.49 9.24 -9.82
C LYS A 43 -0.31 8.27 -9.99
N GLY A 44 0.79 8.54 -9.32
CA GLY A 44 1.97 7.69 -9.37
C GLY A 44 1.73 6.30 -8.79
N GLU A 45 1.04 6.21 -7.66
CA GLU A 45 0.67 4.95 -7.01
C GLU A 45 -0.23 4.09 -7.90
N ILE A 46 -1.28 4.69 -8.47
CA ILE A 46 -2.21 4.02 -9.40
C ILE A 46 -1.45 3.48 -10.61
N ASP A 47 -0.62 4.29 -11.25
CA ASP A 47 0.16 3.90 -12.43
C ASP A 47 1.11 2.73 -12.13
N ILE A 48 1.87 2.83 -11.06
CA ILE A 48 2.80 1.77 -10.64
C ILE A 48 2.03 0.48 -10.36
N LEU A 49 0.95 0.53 -9.59
CA LEU A 49 0.20 -0.65 -9.18
C LEU A 49 -0.54 -1.30 -10.36
N GLN A 50 -1.16 -0.53 -11.24
CA GLN A 50 -1.80 -1.08 -12.43
C GLN A 50 -0.80 -1.78 -13.35
N ARG A 51 0.42 -1.28 -13.45
CA ARG A 51 1.48 -1.90 -14.24
C ARG A 51 2.04 -3.16 -13.58
N VAL A 52 2.39 -3.07 -12.29
CA VAL A 52 3.08 -4.15 -11.56
C VAL A 52 2.17 -5.33 -11.25
N LEU A 53 0.88 -5.08 -11.01
CA LEU A 53 -0.08 -6.12 -10.64
C LEU A 53 -0.71 -6.85 -11.85
N GLN A 54 -0.45 -6.44 -13.09
CA GLN A 54 -1.01 -7.10 -14.30
C GLN A 54 -0.81 -8.62 -14.33
N PRO A 55 0.37 -9.18 -13.96
CA PRO A 55 0.55 -10.63 -13.92
C PRO A 55 -0.35 -11.35 -12.91
N LEU A 56 -0.93 -10.61 -11.96
CA LEU A 56 -1.78 -11.14 -10.89
C LEU A 56 -3.28 -10.86 -11.13
N LYS A 57 -3.67 -10.41 -12.31
CA LYS A 57 -5.06 -9.99 -12.62
C LYS A 57 -6.12 -11.06 -12.38
N GLU A 58 -5.75 -12.33 -12.50
CA GLU A 58 -6.67 -13.46 -12.30
C GLU A 58 -6.70 -13.96 -10.84
N GLU A 59 -5.86 -13.40 -9.97
CA GLU A 59 -5.88 -13.75 -8.56
C GLU A 59 -7.14 -13.21 -7.86
N VAL A 60 -7.68 -14.01 -6.95
CA VAL A 60 -8.75 -13.56 -6.06
C VAL A 60 -8.12 -12.69 -4.98
N ALA A 61 -8.07 -11.40 -5.23
CA ALA A 61 -7.38 -10.42 -4.40
C ALA A 61 -8.10 -9.08 -4.38
N GLN A 62 -7.83 -8.29 -3.36
CA GLN A 62 -8.39 -6.95 -3.19
C GLN A 62 -7.28 -5.91 -3.01
N ILE A 63 -7.54 -4.71 -3.50
CA ILE A 63 -6.72 -3.52 -3.29
C ILE A 63 -7.53 -2.45 -2.56
N ILE A 64 -6.90 -1.83 -1.59
CA ILE A 64 -7.51 -0.82 -0.71
C ILE A 64 -6.56 0.38 -0.65
N PHE A 65 -7.03 1.57 -1.02
CA PHE A 65 -6.26 2.82 -0.91
C PHE A 65 -6.66 3.61 0.32
N GLU A 66 -5.67 4.23 0.94
CA GLU A 66 -5.83 5.16 2.06
C GLU A 66 -6.63 4.52 3.21
N TYR A 67 -6.17 3.37 3.67
CA TYR A 67 -6.82 2.66 4.76
C TYR A 67 -6.49 3.30 6.10
N GLU A 68 -7.51 3.76 6.81
CA GLU A 68 -7.37 4.32 8.14
C GLU A 68 -7.30 3.23 9.21
N ILE A 69 -6.19 3.19 9.95
CA ILE A 69 -6.00 2.26 11.05
C ILE A 69 -6.94 2.66 12.20
N PRO A 70 -7.77 1.72 12.71
CA PRO A 70 -8.71 2.02 13.77
C PRO A 70 -8.04 2.70 14.97
N ARG A 71 -8.66 3.76 15.49
CA ARG A 71 -8.27 4.50 16.71
C ARG A 71 -6.96 5.30 16.63
N LEU A 72 -6.19 5.21 15.57
CA LEU A 72 -4.88 5.86 15.50
C LEU A 72 -4.85 7.10 14.59
N GLY A 73 -5.86 7.28 13.74
CA GLY A 73 -5.89 8.38 12.76
C GLY A 73 -4.77 8.32 11.73
N LYS A 74 -4.06 7.19 11.64
CA LYS A 74 -3.01 6.93 10.65
C LYS A 74 -3.61 6.24 9.44
N ARG A 75 -3.07 6.53 8.27
CA ARG A 75 -3.48 5.90 7.01
C ARG A 75 -2.31 5.13 6.40
N ILE A 76 -2.63 3.95 5.87
CA ILE A 76 -1.72 3.16 5.05
C ILE A 76 -2.04 3.51 3.60
N ASP A 77 -1.04 3.87 2.81
CA ASP A 77 -1.24 4.29 1.42
C ASP A 77 -2.02 3.24 0.62
N VAL A 78 -1.56 2.00 0.64
CA VAL A 78 -2.22 0.88 -0.03
C VAL A 78 -2.14 -0.40 0.80
N VAL A 79 -3.25 -1.11 0.89
CA VAL A 79 -3.31 -2.47 1.45
C VAL A 79 -3.72 -3.43 0.34
N LEU A 80 -2.98 -4.53 0.19
CA LEU A 80 -3.35 -5.63 -0.70
C LEU A 80 -3.71 -6.87 0.12
N LEU A 81 -4.83 -7.48 -0.22
CA LEU A 81 -5.26 -8.77 0.34
C LEU A 81 -5.09 -9.83 -0.74
N LEU A 82 -4.08 -10.68 -0.60
CA LEU A 82 -3.70 -11.66 -1.61
C LEU A 82 -3.23 -12.95 -0.96
N ARG A 83 -3.82 -14.09 -1.36
CA ARG A 83 -3.42 -15.43 -0.90
C ARG A 83 -3.35 -15.57 0.62
N GLY A 84 -4.29 -14.96 1.33
CA GLY A 84 -4.33 -14.99 2.81
C GLY A 84 -3.30 -14.09 3.49
N LEU A 85 -2.51 -13.34 2.73
CA LEU A 85 -1.54 -12.36 3.23
C LEU A 85 -2.11 -10.95 3.16
N ILE A 86 -1.66 -10.09 4.05
CA ILE A 86 -1.97 -8.65 4.06
C ILE A 86 -0.67 -7.91 3.77
N PHE A 87 -0.62 -7.20 2.65
CA PHE A 87 0.52 -6.34 2.30
C PHE A 87 0.18 -4.89 2.64
N CYS A 88 1.03 -4.26 3.43
CA CYS A 88 0.95 -2.84 3.74
C CYS A 88 2.01 -2.11 2.91
N LEU A 89 1.58 -1.33 1.92
CA LEU A 89 2.46 -0.59 1.04
C LEU A 89 2.53 0.88 1.46
N GLU A 90 3.74 1.38 1.57
CA GLU A 90 4.04 2.79 1.78
C GLU A 90 4.88 3.31 0.62
N PHE A 91 4.40 4.35 -0.05
CA PHE A 91 5.08 4.98 -1.17
C PHE A 91 5.88 6.19 -0.72
N LYS A 92 7.13 6.30 -1.16
CA LYS A 92 7.97 7.49 -0.98
C LYS A 92 8.26 8.11 -2.33
N VAL A 93 7.37 9.00 -2.72
CA VAL A 93 7.41 9.67 -4.03
C VAL A 93 8.67 10.53 -4.15
N GLY A 94 9.39 10.33 -5.24
CA GLY A 94 10.60 11.09 -5.55
C GLY A 94 11.86 10.66 -4.79
N GLN A 95 11.79 9.68 -3.90
CA GLN A 95 12.96 9.13 -3.21
C GLN A 95 13.62 8.02 -4.02
N LYS A 96 14.95 7.97 -3.96
CA LYS A 96 15.76 6.92 -4.59
C LYS A 96 16.02 5.76 -3.65
N ASP A 97 16.21 6.05 -2.37
CA ASP A 97 16.62 5.08 -1.35
C ASP A 97 15.59 4.98 -0.24
N ALA A 98 15.48 3.80 0.34
CA ALA A 98 14.72 3.59 1.54
C ALA A 98 15.51 4.15 2.74
N LEU A 99 14.96 5.18 3.38
CA LEU A 99 15.51 5.69 4.62
C LEU A 99 15.09 4.79 5.80
N GLN A 100 15.92 4.73 6.84
CA GLN A 100 15.63 3.94 8.04
C GLN A 100 14.29 4.36 8.66
N ALA A 101 14.02 5.66 8.75
CA ALA A 101 12.76 6.18 9.29
C ALA A 101 11.53 5.73 8.47
N ASP A 102 11.64 5.59 7.15
CA ASP A 102 10.55 5.11 6.30
C ASP A 102 10.30 3.62 6.51
N VAL A 103 11.36 2.84 6.70
CA VAL A 103 11.27 1.41 7.04
C VAL A 103 10.57 1.24 8.39
N GLU A 104 10.95 2.01 9.39
CA GLU A 104 10.32 1.99 10.71
C GLU A 104 8.85 2.39 10.62
N GLN A 105 8.50 3.41 9.83
CA GLN A 105 7.12 3.85 9.64
C GLN A 105 6.22 2.74 9.08
N VAL A 106 6.65 2.05 8.03
CA VAL A 106 5.83 0.97 7.43
C VAL A 106 5.75 -0.24 8.34
N MET A 107 6.79 -0.51 9.11
CA MET A 107 6.78 -1.55 10.15
C MET A 107 5.79 -1.22 11.25
N ASP A 108 5.77 0.00 11.73
CA ASP A 108 4.82 0.48 12.75
C ASP A 108 3.38 0.37 12.26
N TYR A 109 3.11 0.73 11.01
CA TYR A 109 1.77 0.58 10.42
C TYR A 109 1.32 -0.89 10.38
N ALA A 110 2.21 -1.80 10.03
CA ALA A 110 1.91 -3.23 10.01
C ALA A 110 1.63 -3.77 11.42
N LEU A 111 2.40 -3.33 12.41
CA LEU A 111 2.19 -3.68 13.83
C LEU A 111 0.87 -3.11 14.35
N ASP A 112 0.57 -1.86 14.04
CA ASP A 112 -0.66 -1.21 14.45
C ASP A 112 -1.88 -1.92 13.82
N LEU A 113 -1.81 -2.28 12.54
CA LEU A 113 -2.86 -3.03 11.88
C LEU A 113 -3.06 -4.40 12.54
N LYS A 114 -2.00 -5.08 12.89
CA LYS A 114 -2.05 -6.37 13.58
C LYS A 114 -2.70 -6.26 14.96
N ASN A 115 -2.37 -5.22 15.70
CA ASN A 115 -2.81 -5.03 17.08
C ASN A 115 -4.21 -4.43 17.19
N PHE A 116 -4.60 -3.53 16.30
CA PHE A 116 -5.85 -2.77 16.40
C PHE A 116 -6.95 -3.21 15.43
N HIS A 117 -6.64 -4.06 14.46
CA HIS A 117 -7.63 -4.63 13.57
C HIS A 117 -7.90 -6.09 13.93
N ARG A 118 -9.08 -6.38 14.45
CA ARG A 118 -9.46 -7.70 15.00
C ARG A 118 -9.19 -8.87 14.07
N PHE A 119 -9.52 -8.71 12.77
CA PHE A 119 -9.36 -9.77 11.77
C PHE A 119 -7.94 -9.96 11.24
N SER A 120 -6.99 -9.12 11.68
CA SER A 120 -5.60 -9.18 11.25
C SER A 120 -4.67 -9.83 12.27
N HIS A 121 -5.18 -10.17 13.47
CA HIS A 121 -4.36 -10.72 14.56
C HIS A 121 -3.65 -12.03 14.21
N ASP A 122 -4.33 -12.90 13.48
CA ASP A 122 -3.84 -14.22 13.07
C ASP A 122 -3.28 -14.25 11.63
N LYS A 123 -3.30 -13.10 10.94
CA LYS A 123 -2.80 -12.99 9.56
C LYS A 123 -1.33 -12.62 9.52
N VAL A 124 -0.65 -13.07 8.48
CA VAL A 124 0.69 -12.59 8.17
C VAL A 124 0.57 -11.26 7.46
N ILE A 125 1.22 -10.24 8.02
CA ILE A 125 1.26 -8.89 7.48
C ILE A 125 2.65 -8.65 6.93
N VAL A 126 2.72 -8.18 5.70
CA VAL A 126 3.97 -7.92 4.97
C VAL A 126 4.09 -6.42 4.71
N PRO A 127 4.93 -5.69 5.47
CA PRO A 127 5.22 -4.30 5.18
C PRO A 127 6.10 -4.19 3.93
N VAL A 128 5.76 -3.26 3.04
CA VAL A 128 6.48 -3.00 1.79
C VAL A 128 6.69 -1.50 1.63
N LEU A 129 7.94 -1.09 1.48
CA LEU A 129 8.32 0.29 1.19
C LEU A 129 8.69 0.44 -0.28
N ILE A 130 8.10 1.42 -0.96
CA ILE A 130 8.27 1.66 -2.40
C ILE A 130 8.83 3.06 -2.64
N PRO A 131 10.17 3.24 -2.74
CA PRO A 131 10.76 4.48 -3.21
C PRO A 131 10.57 4.58 -4.74
N THR A 132 9.87 5.60 -5.21
CA THR A 132 9.41 5.66 -6.61
C THR A 132 10.50 6.01 -7.63
N ARG A 133 11.66 6.51 -7.20
CA ARG A 133 12.83 6.78 -8.04
C ARG A 133 13.95 5.76 -7.91
N HIS A 134 13.70 4.65 -7.22
CA HIS A 134 14.71 3.61 -7.10
C HIS A 134 14.95 2.95 -8.47
N LYS A 135 16.18 3.04 -8.95
CA LYS A 135 16.62 2.20 -10.08
C LYS A 135 16.97 0.84 -9.50
N SER A 136 16.37 -0.22 -10.02
CA SER A 136 16.61 -1.57 -9.53
C SER A 136 18.11 -1.87 -9.51
N SER A 137 18.67 -2.03 -8.32
CA SER A 137 19.96 -2.62 -8.14
C SER A 137 19.74 -4.07 -7.72
N THR A 138 20.38 -4.99 -8.40
CA THR A 138 20.38 -6.43 -8.09
C THR A 138 21.14 -6.74 -6.79
N LYS A 139 20.99 -5.93 -5.75
CA LYS A 139 21.52 -6.28 -4.44
C LYS A 139 20.61 -7.34 -3.82
N GLU A 140 21.18 -8.54 -3.62
CA GLU A 140 20.52 -9.60 -2.89
C GLU A 140 19.95 -9.08 -1.57
N PHE A 141 18.67 -9.25 -1.42
CA PHE A 141 17.95 -8.94 -0.18
C PHE A 141 18.18 -10.11 0.79
N LYS A 142 18.81 -9.84 1.91
CA LYS A 142 18.81 -10.77 3.04
C LYS A 142 17.60 -10.44 3.91
N PRO A 143 16.57 -11.30 3.97
CA PRO A 143 15.43 -11.04 4.84
C PRO A 143 15.88 -11.06 6.30
N SER A 144 15.64 -9.97 7.00
CA SER A 144 15.68 -9.99 8.46
C SER A 144 14.31 -10.47 8.96
N VAL A 145 14.29 -11.62 9.60
CA VAL A 145 13.09 -12.14 10.25
C VAL A 145 13.08 -11.60 11.67
N SER A 146 12.20 -10.64 11.94
CA SER A 146 11.89 -10.21 13.29
C SER A 146 10.44 -10.61 13.57
N GLY A 147 10.25 -11.71 14.29
CA GLY A 147 8.92 -12.24 14.60
C GLY A 147 8.15 -12.71 13.34
N ASN A 148 6.83 -12.50 13.33
CA ASN A 148 5.96 -12.89 12.21
C ASN A 148 5.96 -11.89 11.03
N PHE A 149 7.00 -11.07 10.88
CA PHE A 149 7.10 -10.07 9.82
C PHE A 149 8.24 -10.41 8.86
N GLN A 150 7.92 -10.43 7.57
CA GLN A 150 8.91 -10.39 6.50
C GLN A 150 8.89 -9.01 5.86
N VAL A 151 10.03 -8.33 5.90
CA VAL A 151 10.21 -7.08 5.16
C VAL A 151 10.74 -7.41 3.78
N ARG A 152 9.94 -7.17 2.76
CA ARG A 152 10.38 -7.25 1.37
C ARG A 152 10.52 -5.84 0.80
N ARG A 153 11.68 -5.55 0.24
CA ARG A 153 11.84 -4.37 -0.61
C ARG A 153 11.26 -4.70 -1.97
N SER A 154 10.29 -3.92 -2.43
CA SER A 154 9.76 -4.11 -3.76
C SER A 154 10.82 -3.75 -4.79
N LEU A 155 11.04 -4.65 -5.72
CA LEU A 155 11.75 -4.37 -6.95
C LEU A 155 10.76 -3.71 -7.90
N SER A 156 10.94 -2.45 -8.18
CA SER A 156 10.17 -1.75 -9.21
C SER A 156 10.72 -2.06 -10.60
#